data_2568786fb9c267f14ecfcf1fdbf1b73e
#
_entry.id   2568786fb9c267f14ecfcf1fdbf1b73e
#
_cell.length_a   1.000
_cell.length_b   1.000
_cell.length_c   1.000
_cell.angle_alpha   90.00
_cell.angle_beta   90.00
_cell.angle_gamma   90.00
#
_symmetry.space_group_name_H-M   'P 1'
#
loop_
_entity.id
_entity.type
_entity.pdbx_description
1 polymer ?
#
loop_
_entity_poly.entity_id
_entity_poly.type
_entity_poly.pdbx_seq_one_letter_code
_entity_poly.pdbx_strand_id
1 'polypeptide(L)'
;MHFRDFLKSNIVCLDGGMGTLLQAKGLCPGEYPEYWNLTHADTVTAIHQSYYDAGSNVVSTNTFGANSLKFSDTELESIIGAAVANVKRARAASHNGEEKFIALDIGPTGKLLKPLGELDFTDAVEIFAKTVRLGDTGSI
;
A
#
# COMPACT_ATOMS: atom_id res chain seq x y z
N MET A 1 -7.43 19.50 -0.12
CA MET A 1 -7.26 19.74 1.35
C MET A 1 -6.10 18.93 1.87
N HIS A 2 -5.33 19.43 2.82
CA HIS A 2 -4.28 18.66 3.44
C HIS A 2 -4.88 17.66 4.45
N PHE A 3 -4.37 16.41 4.50
CA PHE A 3 -4.92 15.36 5.38
C PHE A 3 -5.03 15.78 6.85
N ARG A 4 -4.00 16.46 7.38
CA ARG A 4 -4.02 16.95 8.77
C ARG A 4 -5.12 17.96 9.04
N ASP A 5 -5.51 18.73 8.04
CA ASP A 5 -6.61 19.71 8.19
C ASP A 5 -7.97 19.03 8.12
N PHE A 6 -8.08 17.99 7.28
CA PHE A 6 -9.27 17.16 7.22
C PHE A 6 -9.55 16.45 8.56
N LEU A 7 -8.51 15.93 9.22
CA LEU A 7 -8.61 15.26 10.53
C LEU A 7 -9.17 16.13 11.66
N LYS A 8 -9.01 17.45 11.58
CA LYS A 8 -9.43 18.37 12.67
C LYS A 8 -10.94 18.44 12.84
N SER A 9 -11.71 18.19 11.79
CA SER A 9 -13.15 18.41 11.77
C SER A 9 -13.97 17.29 11.13
N ASN A 10 -13.33 16.20 10.73
CA ASN A 10 -14.00 15.09 10.07
C ASN A 10 -13.66 13.74 10.70
N ILE A 11 -14.59 12.81 10.61
CA ILE A 11 -14.33 11.38 10.86
C ILE A 11 -13.69 10.83 9.60
N VAL A 12 -12.58 10.12 9.75
CA VAL A 12 -11.86 9.52 8.63
C VAL A 12 -12.22 8.05 8.53
N CYS A 13 -12.76 7.66 7.40
CA CYS A 13 -13.02 6.26 7.07
C CYS A 13 -11.82 5.67 6.32
N LEU A 14 -11.24 4.61 6.86
CA LEU A 14 -10.19 3.84 6.20
C LEU A 14 -10.80 2.77 5.29
N ASP A 15 -9.98 2.25 4.38
CA ASP A 15 -10.31 1.05 3.61
C ASP A 15 -10.26 -0.22 4.49
N GLY A 16 -10.51 -1.37 3.88
CA GLY A 16 -10.48 -2.68 4.52
C GLY A 16 -9.44 -3.62 3.90
N GLY A 17 -9.69 -4.93 4.02
CA GLY A 17 -8.77 -5.96 3.54
C GLY A 17 -8.51 -5.92 2.05
N MET A 18 -7.28 -6.24 1.66
CA MET A 18 -6.88 -6.43 0.27
C MET A 18 -6.69 -7.92 -0.05
N GLY A 19 -5.98 -8.64 0.82
CA GLY A 19 -5.59 -10.03 0.55
C GLY A 19 -6.77 -10.96 0.28
N THR A 20 -7.83 -10.89 1.06
CA THR A 20 -9.04 -11.70 0.88
C THR A 20 -9.77 -11.38 -0.43
N LEU A 21 -9.78 -10.12 -0.84
CA LEU A 21 -10.39 -9.70 -2.11
C LEU A 21 -9.56 -10.16 -3.31
N LEU A 22 -8.23 -10.14 -3.21
CA LEU A 22 -7.34 -10.70 -4.22
C LEU A 22 -7.50 -12.22 -4.33
N GLN A 23 -7.62 -12.92 -3.21
CA GLN A 23 -7.90 -14.36 -3.19
C GLN A 23 -9.23 -14.68 -3.89
N ALA A 24 -10.27 -13.90 -3.64
CA ALA A 24 -11.56 -14.03 -4.32
C ALA A 24 -11.45 -13.80 -5.84
N LYS A 25 -10.41 -13.11 -6.30
CA LYS A 25 -10.11 -12.85 -7.72
C LYS A 25 -9.09 -13.82 -8.31
N GLY A 26 -8.61 -14.81 -7.53
CA GLY A 26 -7.75 -15.87 -8.01
C GLY A 26 -6.30 -15.86 -7.52
N LEU A 27 -5.95 -14.97 -6.56
CA LEU A 27 -4.63 -15.05 -5.92
C LEU A 27 -4.50 -16.39 -5.19
N CYS A 28 -3.49 -17.16 -5.57
CA CYS A 28 -3.24 -18.48 -5.01
C CYS A 28 -2.43 -18.42 -3.72
N PRO A 29 -2.58 -19.44 -2.83
CA PRO A 29 -1.69 -19.57 -1.67
C PRO A 29 -0.22 -19.62 -2.10
N GLY A 30 0.62 -18.83 -1.42
CA GLY A 30 2.05 -18.72 -1.71
C GLY A 30 2.43 -17.67 -2.74
N GLU A 31 1.49 -17.12 -3.48
CA GLU A 31 1.74 -15.95 -4.31
C GLU A 31 1.87 -14.68 -3.46
N TYR A 32 2.77 -13.80 -3.87
CA TYR A 32 2.91 -12.48 -3.25
C TYR A 32 1.87 -11.51 -3.83
N PRO A 33 0.95 -10.97 -3.00
CA PRO A 33 -0.05 -9.99 -3.44
C PRO A 33 0.56 -8.77 -4.13
N GLU A 34 1.79 -8.41 -3.74
CA GLU A 34 2.50 -7.25 -4.24
C GLU A 34 2.82 -7.34 -5.73
N TYR A 35 3.06 -8.54 -6.27
CA TYR A 35 3.25 -8.72 -7.71
C TYR A 35 2.01 -8.41 -8.54
N TRP A 36 0.81 -8.51 -7.94
CA TRP A 36 -0.43 -8.17 -8.63
C TRP A 36 -0.56 -6.69 -8.96
N ASN A 37 0.19 -5.83 -8.30
CA ASN A 37 0.30 -4.43 -8.71
C ASN A 37 0.80 -4.28 -10.16
N LEU A 38 1.63 -5.21 -10.61
CA LEU A 38 2.18 -5.24 -11.97
C LEU A 38 1.38 -6.15 -12.91
N THR A 39 1.07 -7.37 -12.47
CA THR A 39 0.48 -8.42 -13.32
C THR A 39 -1.04 -8.33 -13.43
N HIS A 40 -1.71 -7.77 -12.42
CA HIS A 40 -3.17 -7.62 -12.33
C HIS A 40 -3.53 -6.20 -11.89
N ALA A 41 -2.88 -5.20 -12.48
CA ALA A 41 -3.02 -3.80 -12.10
C ALA A 41 -4.46 -3.31 -12.15
N ASP A 42 -5.25 -3.73 -13.14
CA ASP A 42 -6.66 -3.33 -13.26
C ASP A 42 -7.52 -3.93 -12.16
N THR A 43 -7.26 -5.16 -11.75
CA THR A 43 -7.95 -5.81 -10.62
C THR A 43 -7.65 -5.09 -9.31
N VAL A 44 -6.38 -4.79 -9.04
CA VAL A 44 -5.97 -4.03 -7.85
C VAL A 44 -6.59 -2.64 -7.84
N THR A 45 -6.54 -1.94 -8.97
CA THR A 45 -7.16 -0.62 -9.13
C THR A 45 -8.67 -0.66 -8.87
N ALA A 46 -9.37 -1.66 -9.39
CA ALA A 46 -10.82 -1.81 -9.18
C ALA A 46 -11.18 -2.05 -7.71
N ILE A 47 -10.36 -2.80 -6.98
CA ILE A 47 -10.57 -3.01 -5.53
C ILE A 47 -10.39 -1.67 -4.79
N HIS A 48 -9.32 -0.93 -5.05
CA HIS A 48 -9.10 0.39 -4.43
C HIS A 48 -10.25 1.36 -4.76
N GLN A 49 -10.70 1.37 -6.01
CA GLN A 49 -11.83 2.21 -6.42
C GLN A 49 -13.11 1.85 -5.66
N SER A 50 -13.39 0.55 -5.47
CA SER A 50 -14.57 0.12 -4.73
C SER A 50 -14.59 0.62 -3.28
N TYR A 51 -13.43 0.72 -2.63
CA TYR A 51 -13.33 1.32 -1.31
C TYR A 51 -13.61 2.82 -1.33
N TYR A 52 -13.02 3.57 -2.28
CA TYR A 52 -13.36 4.98 -2.44
C TYR A 52 -14.84 5.19 -2.74
N ASP A 53 -15.41 4.42 -3.64
CA ASP A 53 -16.84 4.53 -4.00
C ASP A 53 -17.77 4.20 -2.84
N ALA A 54 -17.32 3.33 -1.93
CA ALA A 54 -18.04 3.02 -0.68
C ALA A 54 -17.92 4.12 0.39
N GLY A 55 -17.09 5.13 0.18
CA GLY A 55 -16.92 6.27 1.08
C GLY A 55 -15.64 6.28 1.90
N SER A 56 -14.67 5.39 1.63
CA SER A 56 -13.37 5.48 2.28
C SER A 56 -12.66 6.78 1.91
N ASN A 57 -12.18 7.50 2.92
CA ASN A 57 -11.36 8.69 2.73
C ASN A 57 -9.90 8.34 2.50
N VAL A 58 -9.42 7.25 3.10
CA VAL A 58 -8.03 6.79 2.97
C VAL A 58 -8.03 5.37 2.42
N VAL A 59 -7.30 5.16 1.35
CA VAL A 59 -7.05 3.83 0.78
C VAL A 59 -5.56 3.55 0.82
N SER A 60 -5.22 2.37 1.35
CA SER A 60 -3.84 1.91 1.52
C SER A 60 -3.33 1.26 0.24
N THR A 61 -2.07 1.48 -0.09
CA THR A 61 -1.41 0.80 -1.22
C THR A 61 -1.30 -0.70 -0.96
N ASN A 62 -1.26 -1.51 -2.02
CA ASN A 62 -1.04 -2.96 -1.90
C ASN A 62 0.46 -3.26 -1.76
N THR A 63 1.04 -2.88 -0.60
CA THR A 63 2.49 -2.94 -0.33
C THR A 63 2.85 -3.50 1.04
N PHE A 64 1.95 -4.22 1.70
CA PHE A 64 2.17 -4.73 3.06
C PHE A 64 3.48 -5.51 3.21
N GLY A 65 3.80 -6.40 2.27
CA GLY A 65 5.03 -7.18 2.27
C GLY A 65 6.16 -6.58 1.41
N ALA A 66 6.01 -5.36 0.90
CA ALA A 66 6.98 -4.75 0.00
C ALA A 66 8.19 -4.18 0.75
N ASN A 67 9.19 -5.02 0.98
CA ASN A 67 10.45 -4.63 1.60
C ASN A 67 11.65 -5.33 0.95
N SER A 68 12.85 -4.81 1.21
CA SER A 68 14.10 -5.29 0.60
C SER A 68 14.61 -6.64 1.12
N LEU A 69 13.99 -7.22 2.14
CA LEU A 69 14.27 -8.60 2.56
C LEU A 69 13.54 -9.63 1.68
N LYS A 70 12.49 -9.20 0.98
CA LYS A 70 11.62 -10.06 0.18
C LYS A 70 11.80 -9.90 -1.33
N PHE A 71 12.11 -8.68 -1.76
CA PHE A 71 12.25 -8.32 -3.17
C PHE A 71 13.61 -7.67 -3.43
N SER A 72 14.15 -7.89 -4.63
CA SER A 72 15.34 -7.16 -5.09
C SER A 72 15.04 -5.66 -5.20
N ASP A 73 16.07 -4.85 -5.26
CA ASP A 73 15.92 -3.39 -5.35
C ASP A 73 15.12 -2.96 -6.58
N THR A 74 15.37 -3.59 -7.73
CA THR A 74 14.66 -3.31 -8.99
C THR A 74 13.19 -3.74 -8.92
N GLU A 75 12.92 -4.92 -8.36
CA GLU A 75 11.55 -5.39 -8.15
C GLU A 75 10.78 -4.50 -7.19
N LEU A 76 11.40 -4.13 -6.07
CA LEU A 76 10.78 -3.29 -5.05
C LEU A 76 10.39 -1.91 -5.60
N GLU A 77 11.26 -1.29 -6.37
CA GLU A 77 10.98 -0.02 -7.06
C GLU A 77 9.77 -0.16 -8.00
N SER A 78 9.76 -1.20 -8.82
CA SER A 78 8.67 -1.47 -9.76
C SER A 78 7.35 -1.74 -9.06
N ILE A 79 7.37 -2.56 -8.01
CA ILE A 79 6.18 -2.93 -7.23
C ILE A 79 5.57 -1.72 -6.54
N ILE A 80 6.37 -0.95 -5.82
CA ILE A 80 5.89 0.22 -5.07
C ILE A 80 5.41 1.30 -6.04
N GLY A 81 6.14 1.55 -7.11
CA GLY A 81 5.73 2.50 -8.14
C GLY A 81 4.37 2.13 -8.76
N ALA A 82 4.19 0.86 -9.11
CA ALA A 82 2.91 0.37 -9.64
C ALA A 82 1.78 0.43 -8.61
N ALA A 83 2.06 0.07 -7.35
CA ALA A 83 1.08 0.13 -6.27
C ALA A 83 0.54 1.54 -6.08
N VAL A 84 1.41 2.54 -6.01
CA VAL A 84 1.03 3.95 -5.88
C VAL A 84 0.25 4.41 -7.12
N ALA A 85 0.69 4.04 -8.33
CA ALA A 85 -0.01 4.38 -9.56
C ALA A 85 -1.44 3.80 -9.59
N ASN A 86 -1.63 2.56 -9.15
CA ASN A 86 -2.93 1.91 -9.10
C ASN A 86 -3.91 2.64 -8.17
N VAL A 87 -3.48 3.05 -6.97
CA VAL A 87 -4.33 3.81 -6.04
C VAL A 87 -4.64 5.21 -6.60
N LYS A 88 -3.67 5.86 -7.24
CA LYS A 88 -3.89 7.16 -7.90
C LYS A 88 -4.94 7.06 -9.00
N ARG A 89 -4.88 6.01 -9.83
CA ARG A 89 -5.91 5.74 -10.86
C ARG A 89 -7.28 5.53 -10.23
N ALA A 90 -7.36 4.74 -9.17
CA ALA A 90 -8.60 4.48 -8.45
C ALA A 90 -9.19 5.77 -7.86
N ARG A 91 -8.35 6.59 -7.23
CA ARG A 91 -8.74 7.89 -6.69
C ARG A 91 -9.33 8.80 -7.77
N ALA A 92 -8.69 8.87 -8.93
CA ALA A 92 -9.14 9.68 -10.05
C ALA A 92 -10.44 9.16 -10.69
N ALA A 93 -10.68 7.85 -10.65
CA ALA A 93 -11.87 7.23 -11.22
C ALA A 93 -13.10 7.29 -10.30
N SER A 94 -12.91 7.53 -9.01
CA SER A 94 -14.00 7.62 -8.04
C SER A 94 -14.57 9.05 -7.96
N HIS A 95 -15.88 9.20 -8.11
CA HIS A 95 -16.57 10.50 -8.21
C HIS A 95 -17.67 10.70 -7.14
N ASN A 96 -17.49 10.13 -5.95
CA ASN A 96 -18.48 10.25 -4.88
C ASN A 96 -18.49 11.60 -4.14
N GLY A 97 -17.61 12.53 -4.50
CA GLY A 97 -17.54 13.85 -3.86
C GLY A 97 -16.78 13.92 -2.54
N GLU A 98 -16.35 12.78 -2.01
CA GLU A 98 -15.58 12.71 -0.76
C GLU A 98 -14.11 13.10 -0.96
N GLU A 99 -13.47 13.63 0.10
CA GLU A 99 -12.03 13.82 0.13
C GLU A 99 -11.31 12.47 0.16
N LYS A 100 -10.30 12.33 -0.67
CA LYS A 100 -9.60 11.05 -0.92
C LYS A 100 -8.11 11.20 -0.72
N PHE A 101 -7.57 10.39 0.17
CA PHE A 101 -6.15 10.33 0.51
C PHE A 101 -5.59 8.93 0.21
N ILE A 102 -4.29 8.85 0.04
CA ILE A 102 -3.56 7.60 -0.17
C ILE A 102 -2.63 7.39 1.01
N ALA A 103 -2.62 6.18 1.58
CA ALA A 103 -1.66 5.78 2.59
C ALA A 103 -0.70 4.74 1.99
N LEU A 104 0.60 4.92 2.21
CA LEU A 104 1.58 3.89 1.93
C LEU A 104 1.50 2.84 3.04
N ASP A 105 1.12 1.61 2.69
CA ASP A 105 1.08 0.50 3.63
C ASP A 105 2.48 -0.07 3.84
N ILE A 106 2.91 -0.13 5.10
CA ILE A 106 4.23 -0.65 5.50
C ILE A 106 4.01 -1.73 6.55
N GLY A 107 4.17 -2.97 6.13
CA GLY A 107 4.06 -4.12 7.01
C GLY A 107 5.39 -4.49 7.70
N PRO A 108 5.38 -5.54 8.51
CA PRO A 108 6.56 -6.02 9.22
C PRO A 108 7.60 -6.61 8.25
N THR A 109 8.86 -6.60 8.67
CA THR A 109 9.95 -7.19 7.87
C THR A 109 9.88 -8.73 7.79
N GLY A 110 9.15 -9.35 8.71
CA GLY A 110 9.12 -10.80 8.88
C GLY A 110 10.25 -11.33 9.77
N LYS A 111 11.14 -10.46 10.25
CA LYS A 111 12.26 -10.82 11.15
C LYS A 111 12.18 -10.05 12.46
N LEU A 112 12.56 -10.71 13.54
CA LEU A 112 12.62 -10.10 14.87
C LEU A 112 13.94 -9.33 15.04
N LEU A 113 13.84 -8.21 15.75
CA LEU A 113 15.00 -7.42 16.15
C LEU A 113 15.82 -8.13 17.24
N LYS A 114 17.13 -7.87 17.27
CA LYS A 114 17.98 -8.29 18.40
C LYS A 114 17.47 -7.70 19.71
N PRO A 115 17.57 -8.44 20.82
CA PRO A 115 18.18 -9.75 21.01
C PRO A 115 17.25 -10.94 20.70
N LEU A 116 15.96 -10.73 20.45
CA LEU A 116 14.98 -11.80 20.22
C LEU A 116 15.11 -12.44 18.82
N GLY A 117 15.71 -11.75 17.87
CA GLY A 117 15.99 -12.20 16.53
C GLY A 117 17.38 -11.77 16.08
N GLU A 118 17.63 -11.82 14.78
CA GLU A 118 18.94 -11.53 14.19
C GLU A 118 19.05 -10.15 13.55
N LEU A 119 17.94 -9.43 13.39
CA LEU A 119 17.91 -8.15 12.71
C LEU A 119 18.39 -7.02 13.61
N ASP A 120 19.42 -6.30 13.17
CA ASP A 120 19.87 -5.07 13.87
C ASP A 120 18.84 -3.95 13.69
N PHE A 121 18.68 -3.11 14.70
CA PHE A 121 17.78 -1.96 14.64
C PHE A 121 18.12 -1.00 13.51
N THR A 122 19.41 -0.72 13.29
CA THR A 122 19.87 0.15 12.21
C THR A 122 19.56 -0.41 10.83
N ASP A 123 19.68 -1.73 10.66
CA ASP A 123 19.30 -2.40 9.40
C ASP A 123 17.78 -2.33 9.18
N ALA A 124 16.97 -2.51 10.21
CA ALA A 124 15.54 -2.34 10.15
C ALA A 124 15.15 -0.92 9.71
N VAL A 125 15.81 0.09 10.29
CA VAL A 125 15.58 1.50 9.89
C VAL A 125 15.85 1.70 8.40
N GLU A 126 16.93 1.16 7.86
CA GLU A 126 17.24 1.29 6.42
C GLU A 126 16.24 0.54 5.54
N ILE A 127 15.77 -0.64 5.95
CA ILE A 127 14.75 -1.40 5.23
C ILE A 127 13.45 -0.59 5.13
N PHE A 128 12.96 -0.03 6.23
CA PHE A 128 11.75 0.79 6.24
C PHE A 128 11.95 2.10 5.48
N ALA A 129 13.08 2.77 5.68
CA ALA A 129 13.40 4.02 4.99
C ALA A 129 13.40 3.86 3.47
N LYS A 130 13.90 2.74 2.96
CA LYS A 130 13.90 2.44 1.53
C LYS A 130 12.48 2.36 0.98
N THR A 131 11.59 1.62 1.64
CA THR A 131 10.19 1.53 1.24
C THR A 131 9.51 2.90 1.25
N VAL A 132 9.74 3.70 2.29
CA VAL A 132 9.19 5.07 2.40
C VAL A 132 9.68 5.95 1.25
N ARG A 133 10.99 5.96 0.96
CA ARG A 133 11.55 6.77 -0.13
C ARG A 133 10.98 6.40 -1.50
N LEU A 134 10.76 5.11 -1.75
CA LEU A 134 10.17 4.64 -3.00
C LEU A 134 8.67 4.98 -3.10
N GLY A 135 7.96 5.01 -1.98
CA GLY A 135 6.55 5.36 -1.93
C GLY A 135 6.29 6.87 -1.95
N ASP A 136 7.24 7.67 -1.48
CA ASP A 136 7.11 9.13 -1.44
C ASP A 136 7.25 9.73 -2.84
N THR A 137 6.13 9.84 -3.52
CA THR A 137 6.05 10.47 -4.86
C THR A 137 5.62 11.93 -4.81
N GLY A 138 5.65 12.55 -3.62
CA GLY A 138 5.20 13.93 -3.40
C GLY A 138 3.69 14.14 -3.51
N SER A 139 2.90 13.08 -3.55
CA SER A 139 1.43 13.13 -3.69
C SER A 139 0.69 12.04 -2.90
N ILE A 140 1.36 11.47 -1.91
CA ILE A 140 0.76 10.58 -0.90
C ILE A 140 0.44 11.39 0.35
#